data_f885a058d3ece4d7f63826caea121d39
#
_entry.id   f885a058d3ece4d7f63826caea121d39
#
_cell.length_a   1.000
_cell.length_b   1.000
_cell.length_c   1.000
_cell.angle_alpha   90.00
_cell.angle_beta   90.00
_cell.angle_gamma   90.00
#
_symmetry.space_group_name_H-M   'P 1'
#
loop_
_entity.id
_entity.type
_entity.pdbx_description
1 polymer ?
#
loop_
_entity_poly.entity_id
_entity_poly.type
_entity_poly.pdbx_seq_one_letter_code
_entity_poly.pdbx_strand_id
1 'polypeptide(L)'
;RLFLYVVNGQIEAVFAFVLGADPTYAVIEDGQWLDDTLPYGTVHRLASAGKQKGVGKAVLDWSLEHCQSLRADTHADNKIMQHLLEQNGFTRCGVIHVRDGSPRFAYQKLAPTQPLR
;
A
#
# COMPACT_ATOMS: atom_id res chain seq x y z
N ARG A 1 10.84 1.26 7.01
CA ARG A 1 12.04 1.91 6.47
C ARG A 1 11.67 2.87 5.36
N LEU A 2 12.33 4.02 5.32
CA LEU A 2 12.06 5.06 4.34
C LEU A 2 12.87 4.81 3.07
N PHE A 3 12.22 4.95 1.92
CA PHE A 3 12.82 4.77 0.60
C PHE A 3 12.60 5.99 -0.27
N LEU A 4 13.51 6.18 -1.21
CA LEU A 4 13.41 7.23 -2.22
C LEU A 4 13.31 6.58 -3.60
N TYR A 5 12.41 7.09 -4.43
CA TYR A 5 12.34 6.73 -5.84
C TYR A 5 13.01 7.84 -6.65
N VAL A 6 14.09 7.50 -7.33
CA VAL A 6 14.95 8.49 -8.00
C VAL A 6 15.00 8.18 -9.49
N VAL A 7 14.80 9.20 -10.31
CA VAL A 7 14.90 9.11 -11.78
C VAL A 7 15.85 10.21 -12.25
N ASN A 8 16.90 9.83 -12.97
CA ASN A 8 17.90 10.78 -13.51
C ASN A 8 18.44 11.74 -12.46
N GLY A 9 18.71 11.23 -11.25
CA GLY A 9 19.24 12.03 -10.16
C GLY A 9 18.21 12.90 -9.43
N GLN A 10 16.94 12.85 -9.83
CA GLN A 10 15.88 13.63 -9.20
C GLN A 10 15.03 12.72 -8.32
N ILE A 11 14.69 13.18 -7.12
CA ILE A 11 13.80 12.46 -6.22
C ILE A 11 12.37 12.67 -6.73
N GLU A 12 11.72 11.57 -7.13
CA GLU A 12 10.35 11.59 -7.64
C GLU A 12 9.33 11.12 -6.62
N ALA A 13 9.74 10.33 -5.63
CA ALA A 13 8.85 9.93 -4.53
C ALA A 13 9.64 9.58 -3.28
N VAL A 14 8.95 9.69 -2.15
CA VAL A 14 9.40 9.23 -0.85
C VAL A 14 8.30 8.34 -0.30
N PHE A 15 8.66 7.20 0.25
CA PHE A 15 7.67 6.29 0.84
C PHE A 15 8.30 5.44 1.93
N ALA A 16 7.46 4.96 2.85
CA ALA A 16 7.88 4.01 3.86
C ALA A 16 7.36 2.63 3.47
N PHE A 17 8.23 1.63 3.53
CA PHE A 17 7.88 0.23 3.30
C PHE A 17 8.34 -0.58 4.50
N VAL A 18 7.39 -1.32 5.10
CA VAL A 18 7.63 -2.06 6.34
C VAL A 18 7.16 -3.49 6.14
N LEU A 19 8.03 -4.44 6.45
CA LEU A 19 7.66 -5.86 6.49
C LEU A 19 7.24 -6.21 7.92
N GLY A 20 6.19 -7.02 8.04
CA GLY A 20 5.73 -7.50 9.33
C GLY A 20 4.39 -6.91 9.74
N ALA A 21 3.83 -7.48 10.79
CA ALA A 21 2.49 -7.12 11.25
C ALA A 21 2.44 -5.69 11.79
N ASP A 22 1.39 -4.99 11.39
CA ASP A 22 1.10 -3.64 11.87
C ASP A 22 -0.08 -3.73 12.86
N PRO A 23 0.09 -3.24 14.11
CA PRO A 23 -0.99 -3.31 15.08
C PRO A 23 -2.29 -2.65 14.64
N THR A 24 -2.23 -1.61 13.81
CA THR A 24 -3.43 -0.92 13.32
C THR A 24 -4.24 -1.78 12.36
N TYR A 25 -3.64 -2.84 11.82
CA TYR A 25 -4.29 -3.76 10.88
C TYR A 25 -4.84 -5.02 11.56
N ALA A 26 -4.68 -5.13 12.88
CA ALA A 26 -5.17 -6.30 13.61
C ALA A 26 -6.70 -6.37 13.65
N VAL A 27 -7.36 -5.22 13.63
CA VAL A 27 -8.82 -5.13 13.63
C VAL A 27 -9.26 -4.38 12.38
N ILE A 28 -10.14 -5.01 11.60
CA ILE A 28 -10.73 -4.42 10.41
C ILE A 28 -12.24 -4.48 10.54
N GLU A 29 -12.93 -3.39 10.18
CA GLU A 29 -14.37 -3.27 10.24
C GLU A 29 -14.94 -3.09 8.84
N ASP A 30 -16.23 -3.31 8.69
CA ASP A 30 -16.97 -3.12 7.43
C ASP A 30 -16.39 -3.93 6.27
N GLY A 31 -15.81 -5.08 6.59
CA GLY A 31 -15.22 -5.96 5.60
C GLY A 31 -14.19 -6.88 6.22
N GLN A 32 -13.31 -7.40 5.39
CA GLN A 32 -12.24 -8.31 5.84
C GLN A 32 -11.09 -8.27 4.86
N TRP A 33 -9.88 -8.59 5.35
CA TRP A 33 -8.72 -8.73 4.48
C TRP A 33 -8.93 -9.85 3.46
N LEU A 34 -8.33 -9.71 2.27
CA LEU A 34 -8.34 -10.76 1.24
C LEU A 34 -7.71 -12.05 1.78
N ASP A 35 -6.60 -11.90 2.46
CA ASP A 35 -5.88 -12.98 3.10
C ASP A 35 -5.20 -12.42 4.33
N ASP A 36 -5.53 -12.96 5.50
CA ASP A 36 -4.94 -12.53 6.77
C ASP A 36 -3.97 -13.57 7.34
N THR A 37 -3.60 -14.57 6.54
CA THR A 37 -2.69 -15.64 6.95
C THR A 37 -1.26 -15.43 6.46
N LEU A 38 -1.08 -14.70 5.35
CA LEU A 38 0.23 -14.48 4.77
C LEU A 38 0.99 -13.36 5.49
N PRO A 39 2.30 -13.46 5.60
CA PRO A 39 3.11 -12.30 5.95
C PRO A 39 2.87 -11.19 4.95
N TYR A 40 2.88 -9.95 5.41
CA TYR A 40 2.61 -8.82 4.52
C TYR A 40 3.59 -7.69 4.71
N GLY A 41 3.70 -6.87 3.66
CA GLY A 41 4.36 -5.58 3.71
C GLY A 41 3.33 -4.47 3.70
N THR A 42 3.72 -3.29 4.16
CA THR A 42 2.85 -2.13 4.19
C THR A 42 3.58 -0.93 3.59
N VAL A 43 2.88 -0.20 2.71
CA VAL A 43 3.35 1.08 2.19
C VAL A 43 2.67 2.20 2.95
N HIS A 44 3.48 3.08 3.53
CA HIS A 44 3.01 4.26 4.23
C HIS A 44 3.61 5.52 3.62
N ARG A 45 2.92 6.64 3.79
CA ARG A 45 3.46 7.98 3.54
C ARG A 45 4.02 8.15 2.13
N LEU A 46 3.34 7.58 1.14
CA LEU A 46 3.75 7.77 -0.24
C LEU A 46 3.48 9.22 -0.65
N ALA A 47 4.54 9.93 -0.93
CA ALA A 47 4.48 11.30 -1.44
C ALA A 47 5.26 11.37 -2.74
N SER A 48 4.64 11.88 -3.80
CA SER A 48 5.30 12.02 -5.10
C SER A 48 5.49 13.50 -5.42
N ALA A 49 6.53 13.78 -6.23
CA ALA A 49 6.79 15.13 -6.70
C ALA A 49 5.73 15.63 -7.70
N GLY A 50 4.96 14.72 -8.27
CA GLY A 50 3.90 15.06 -9.22
C GLY A 50 4.38 15.46 -10.60
N LYS A 51 5.67 15.28 -10.89
CA LYS A 51 6.27 15.73 -12.16
C LYS A 51 6.25 14.66 -13.25
N GLN A 52 6.25 13.40 -12.87
CA GLN A 52 6.28 12.29 -13.83
C GLN A 52 5.08 11.38 -13.60
N LYS A 53 4.60 10.79 -14.69
CA LYS A 53 3.53 9.80 -14.63
C LYS A 53 4.11 8.45 -14.21
N GLY A 54 3.28 7.64 -13.57
CA GLY A 54 3.63 6.26 -13.22
C GLY A 54 4.51 6.09 -12.00
N VAL A 55 4.82 7.17 -11.27
CA VAL A 55 5.66 7.09 -10.07
C VAL A 55 4.98 6.26 -8.97
N GLY A 56 3.70 6.53 -8.71
CA GLY A 56 2.94 5.77 -7.72
C GLY A 56 2.88 4.30 -8.07
N LYS A 57 2.60 3.99 -9.34
CA LYS A 57 2.59 2.61 -9.82
C LYS A 57 3.95 1.94 -9.60
N ALA A 58 5.04 2.63 -9.93
CA ALA A 58 6.38 2.09 -9.78
C ALA A 58 6.69 1.76 -8.31
N VAL A 59 6.30 2.62 -7.38
CA VAL A 59 6.49 2.39 -5.94
C VAL A 59 5.67 1.18 -5.49
N LEU A 60 4.41 1.08 -5.91
CA LEU A 60 3.55 -0.04 -5.53
C LEU A 60 4.04 -1.36 -6.11
N ASP A 61 4.48 -1.37 -7.37
CA ASP A 61 5.02 -2.56 -8.03
C ASP A 61 6.30 -3.03 -7.34
N TRP A 62 7.22 -2.10 -7.05
CA TRP A 62 8.45 -2.42 -6.34
C TRP A 62 8.15 -3.02 -4.95
N SER A 63 7.21 -2.43 -4.25
CA SER A 63 6.85 -2.88 -2.90
C SER A 63 6.25 -4.29 -2.94
N LEU A 64 5.37 -4.56 -3.91
CA LEU A 64 4.77 -5.88 -4.05
C LEU A 64 5.80 -6.96 -4.40
N GLU A 65 6.84 -6.61 -5.15
CA GLU A 65 7.92 -7.55 -5.47
C GLU A 65 8.68 -8.03 -4.24
N HIS A 66 8.63 -7.28 -3.13
CA HIS A 66 9.35 -7.60 -1.90
C HIS A 66 8.49 -8.27 -0.84
N CYS A 67 7.26 -8.63 -1.18
CA CYS A 67 6.34 -9.31 -0.25
C CYS A 67 5.34 -10.16 -1.03
N GLN A 68 4.58 -10.99 -0.32
CA GLN A 68 3.52 -11.81 -0.94
C GLN A 68 2.17 -11.11 -0.88
N SER A 69 2.02 -10.22 0.05
CA SER A 69 0.80 -9.47 0.30
C SER A 69 1.20 -8.05 0.64
N LEU A 70 0.61 -7.08 -0.03
CA LEU A 70 0.88 -5.67 0.20
C LEU A 70 -0.37 -5.01 0.70
N ARG A 71 -0.26 -4.30 1.83
CA ARG A 71 -1.34 -3.54 2.44
C ARG A 71 -1.03 -2.06 2.41
N ALA A 72 -2.08 -1.27 2.35
CA ALA A 72 -2.00 0.17 2.44
C ALA A 72 -3.31 0.70 3.01
N ASP A 73 -3.27 1.89 3.56
CA ASP A 73 -4.47 2.57 4.00
C ASP A 73 -4.42 4.02 3.60
N THR A 74 -5.59 4.62 3.46
CA THR A 74 -5.69 6.03 3.09
C THR A 74 -6.94 6.67 3.68
N HIS A 75 -6.86 7.99 3.88
CA HIS A 75 -7.98 8.77 4.38
C HIS A 75 -9.12 8.79 3.37
N ALA A 76 -10.36 8.85 3.86
CA ALA A 76 -11.55 8.91 3.01
C ALA A 76 -11.55 10.13 2.07
N ASP A 77 -10.87 11.21 2.45
CA ASP A 77 -10.77 12.42 1.64
C ASP A 77 -9.67 12.35 0.58
N ASN A 78 -8.78 11.37 0.67
CA ASN A 78 -7.67 11.26 -0.28
C ASN A 78 -8.10 10.46 -1.51
N LYS A 79 -8.84 11.10 -2.39
CA LYS A 79 -9.37 10.47 -3.61
C LYS A 79 -8.25 10.06 -4.56
N ILE A 80 -7.18 10.82 -4.60
CA ILE A 80 -6.04 10.53 -5.48
C ILE A 80 -5.41 9.19 -5.09
N MET A 81 -5.16 8.98 -3.81
CA MET A 81 -4.57 7.73 -3.33
C MET A 81 -5.52 6.54 -3.50
N GLN A 82 -6.81 6.74 -3.22
CA GLN A 82 -7.81 5.69 -3.44
C GLN A 82 -7.81 5.25 -4.90
N HIS A 83 -7.81 6.22 -5.81
CA HIS A 83 -7.81 5.96 -7.24
C HIS A 83 -6.53 5.24 -7.68
N LEU A 84 -5.38 5.68 -7.18
CA LEU A 84 -4.09 5.04 -7.47
C LEU A 84 -4.10 3.57 -7.04
N LEU A 85 -4.54 3.29 -5.83
CA LEU A 85 -4.59 1.92 -5.32
C LEU A 85 -5.55 1.07 -6.15
N GLU A 86 -6.74 1.56 -6.43
CA GLU A 86 -7.74 0.81 -7.18
C GLU A 86 -7.30 0.57 -8.63
N GLN A 87 -6.68 1.56 -9.26
CA GLN A 87 -6.14 1.39 -10.63
C GLN A 87 -5.00 0.37 -10.69
N ASN A 88 -4.31 0.16 -9.59
CA ASN A 88 -3.18 -0.77 -9.54
C ASN A 88 -3.57 -2.13 -8.94
N GLY A 89 -4.84 -2.45 -8.94
CA GLY A 89 -5.32 -3.78 -8.59
C GLY A 89 -5.51 -4.04 -7.11
N PHE A 90 -5.45 -3.01 -6.27
CA PHE A 90 -5.76 -3.17 -4.85
C PHE A 90 -7.26 -3.25 -4.65
N THR A 91 -7.66 -4.07 -3.69
CA THR A 91 -9.05 -4.21 -3.27
C THR A 91 -9.26 -3.46 -1.97
N ARG A 92 -10.32 -2.64 -1.91
CA ARG A 92 -10.72 -2.04 -0.64
C ARG A 92 -11.33 -3.15 0.22
N CYS A 93 -10.72 -3.39 1.38
CA CYS A 93 -11.10 -4.51 2.23
C CYS A 93 -12.01 -4.12 3.38
N GLY A 94 -11.93 -2.87 3.83
CA GLY A 94 -12.73 -2.39 4.94
C GLY A 94 -12.16 -1.13 5.54
N VAL A 95 -12.37 -0.94 6.82
CA VAL A 95 -11.95 0.24 7.56
C VAL A 95 -11.08 -0.18 8.73
N ILE A 96 -9.93 0.47 8.88
CA ILE A 96 -9.07 0.34 10.06
C ILE A 96 -9.04 1.68 10.79
N HIS A 97 -8.56 1.64 12.02
CA HIS A 97 -8.39 2.86 12.82
C HIS A 97 -6.92 3.03 13.16
N VAL A 98 -6.36 4.18 12.80
CA VAL A 98 -4.97 4.50 13.12
C VAL A 98 -4.86 4.90 14.60
N ARG A 99 -3.62 5.18 15.04
CA ARG A 99 -3.31 5.37 16.47
C ARG A 99 -4.21 6.38 17.17
N ASP A 100 -4.57 7.48 16.51
CA ASP A 100 -5.41 8.52 17.10
C ASP A 100 -6.91 8.19 17.04
N GLY A 101 -7.28 7.01 16.53
CA GLY A 101 -8.66 6.58 16.40
C GLY A 101 -9.31 6.97 15.07
N SER A 102 -8.61 7.71 14.22
CA SER A 102 -9.16 8.13 12.93
C SER A 102 -9.36 6.94 12.00
N PRO A 103 -10.50 6.89 11.27
CA PRO A 103 -10.73 5.81 10.33
C PRO A 103 -9.92 6.00 9.04
N ARG A 104 -9.53 4.87 8.44
CA ARG A 104 -8.87 4.82 7.14
C ARG A 104 -9.46 3.69 6.32
N PHE A 105 -9.54 3.88 5.00
CA PHE A 105 -9.85 2.77 4.10
C PHE A 105 -8.64 1.87 3.97
N ALA A 106 -8.85 0.58 4.18
CA ALA A 106 -7.79 -0.42 4.13
C ALA A 106 -7.83 -1.14 2.79
N TYR A 107 -6.65 -1.29 2.19
CA TYR A 107 -6.48 -1.91 0.87
C TYR A 107 -5.46 -3.04 0.93
N GLN A 108 -5.65 -4.04 0.09
CA GLN A 108 -4.71 -5.15 -0.02
C GLN A 108 -4.59 -5.61 -1.47
N LYS A 109 -3.39 -6.01 -1.85
CA LYS A 109 -3.12 -6.67 -3.11
C LYS A 109 -2.22 -7.87 -2.84
N LEU A 110 -2.58 -9.02 -3.40
CA LEU A 110 -1.79 -10.24 -3.30
C LEU A 110 -0.89 -10.36 -4.52
N ALA A 111 0.33 -10.83 -4.31
CA ALA A 111 1.23 -11.12 -5.42
C ALA A 111 0.67 -12.25 -6.27
N PRO A 112 0.91 -12.25 -7.60
CA PRO A 112 0.45 -13.34 -8.45
C PRO A 112 1.03 -14.67 -7.98
N THR A 113 0.19 -15.73 -8.00
CA THR A 113 0.64 -17.07 -7.68
C THR A 113 1.55 -17.57 -8.80
N GLN A 114 2.73 -18.07 -8.42
CA GLN A 114 3.65 -18.64 -9.38
C GLN A 114 3.15 -20.03 -9.81
N PRO A 115 3.11 -20.33 -11.11
CA PRO A 115 2.75 -21.68 -11.53
C PRO A 115 3.82 -22.69 -11.09
N LEU A 116 3.38 -23.88 -10.78
CA LEU A 116 4.28 -24.99 -10.48
C LEU A 116 5.05 -25.38 -11.74
N ARG A 117 6.28 -25.77 -11.53
CA ARG A 117 7.15 -26.20 -12.62
C ARG A 117 7.54 -27.65 -12.48
#